data_b86e9c35c06b8f71ce237864594770de
#
_entry.id   b86e9c35c06b8f71ce237864594770de
#
_cell.length_a   1.000
_cell.length_b   1.000
_cell.length_c   1.000
_cell.angle_alpha   90.00
_cell.angle_beta   90.00
_cell.angle_gamma   90.00
#
_symmetry.space_group_name_H-M   'P 1'
#
loop_
_entity.id
_entity.type
_entity.pdbx_description
1 polymer ?
#
loop_
_entity_poly.entity_id
_entity_poly.type
_entity_poly.pdbx_seq_one_letter_code
_entity_poly.pdbx_strand_id
1 'polypeptide(L)'
;MTQPLRLNPDRLFPADADTRAVARRLYAEVKGLPIISPHGHTDPSWFAGNENFANPAELLITPDHYVFRMLHSQGMAMEDLGVPRADGGPVEADPRKIWRRFAENYHLFRGTPSRMWHDWVYAEAFGIDVRLSAETAGHYYDVIDAALKTDAFKPRALFDRYNIEVLTTTESPLDALEHHKVINASGWKGRVLTAYRPDPVLDPDYEGFRDNLKILAEQTGRDTMSWEGYLQALRDRRAFFIEMGATSTDHGHPTAFTADLSKAEAEALFKRVSTAPASAADAELFRGQMLTEMAAMSVEDGLVMQLHPGSFRNHSATVFNRFGRDKGCDIPTQTDYVRALKPLLDRFGSDTRLTLILFTLDETSYSRELAPLAGHYPALKLGPSWWFHDSPEGMRRFREQVTETAGFYNTVGFNDDTRAFLSIPARHDVARRMDCGFLAKLVVEHRMEEDEAHELAHALTYGLVKAAYKL
;
A
#
# COMPACT_ATOMS: atom_id res chain seq x y z
N MET A 1 5.38 -1.90 38.70
CA MET A 1 6.07 -3.11 38.16
C MET A 1 5.89 -3.15 36.67
N THR A 2 6.97 -3.17 35.91
CA THR A 2 6.95 -3.30 34.45
C THR A 2 6.37 -4.68 34.05
N GLN A 3 5.49 -4.69 33.07
CA GLN A 3 4.88 -5.92 32.56
C GLN A 3 5.69 -6.46 31.38
N PRO A 4 5.83 -7.78 31.21
CA PRO A 4 6.58 -8.35 30.09
C PRO A 4 5.87 -8.12 28.76
N LEU A 5 6.65 -7.79 27.71
CA LEU A 5 6.24 -7.86 26.32
C LEU A 5 6.52 -9.28 25.82
N ARG A 6 5.48 -10.01 25.45
CA ARG A 6 5.62 -11.37 24.92
C ARG A 6 4.72 -11.54 23.72
N LEU A 7 5.29 -12.00 22.62
CA LEU A 7 4.55 -12.42 21.44
C LEU A 7 4.16 -13.90 21.60
N ASN A 8 2.89 -14.16 21.90
CA ASN A 8 2.41 -15.54 21.98
C ASN A 8 2.61 -16.21 20.60
N PRO A 9 3.24 -17.41 20.54
CA PRO A 9 3.44 -18.12 19.26
C PRO A 9 2.12 -18.47 18.55
N ASP A 10 1.03 -18.61 19.30
CA ASP A 10 -0.32 -18.89 18.76
C ASP A 10 -1.16 -17.65 18.51
N ARG A 11 -0.58 -16.45 18.65
CA ARG A 11 -1.34 -15.22 18.41
C ARG A 11 -2.04 -15.28 17.05
N LEU A 12 -3.26 -14.81 16.99
CA LEU A 12 -4.11 -14.72 15.80
C LEU A 12 -4.61 -16.07 15.25
N PHE A 13 -4.13 -17.21 15.74
CA PHE A 13 -4.68 -18.49 15.36
C PHE A 13 -6.05 -18.73 16.00
N PRO A 14 -6.92 -19.56 15.38
CA PRO A 14 -8.21 -19.91 15.95
C PRO A 14 -8.12 -20.48 17.36
N ALA A 15 -9.14 -20.16 18.19
CA ALA A 15 -9.19 -20.64 19.56
C ALA A 15 -9.49 -22.15 19.67
N ASP A 16 -10.19 -22.70 18.65
CA ASP A 16 -10.43 -24.14 18.56
C ASP A 16 -9.12 -24.92 18.44
N ALA A 17 -9.00 -26.02 19.18
CA ALA A 17 -7.74 -26.76 19.30
C ALA A 17 -7.34 -27.47 18.00
N ASP A 18 -8.32 -28.07 17.28
CA ASP A 18 -8.07 -28.84 16.07
C ASP A 18 -7.70 -27.87 14.92
N THR A 19 -8.47 -26.80 14.75
CA THR A 19 -8.19 -25.76 13.76
C THR A 19 -6.84 -25.10 14.02
N ARG A 20 -6.51 -24.83 15.30
CA ARG A 20 -5.21 -24.26 15.65
C ARG A 20 -4.05 -25.21 15.37
N ALA A 21 -4.24 -26.51 15.55
CA ALA A 21 -3.20 -27.51 15.25
C ALA A 21 -2.89 -27.54 13.76
N VAL A 22 -3.90 -27.49 12.88
CA VAL A 22 -3.72 -27.40 11.43
C VAL A 22 -3.06 -26.06 11.08
N ALA A 23 -3.56 -24.93 11.60
CA ALA A 23 -2.99 -23.60 11.33
C ALA A 23 -1.50 -23.51 11.68
N ARG A 24 -1.06 -24.15 12.78
CA ARG A 24 0.36 -24.22 13.15
C ARG A 24 1.21 -24.96 12.11
N ARG A 25 0.70 -26.09 11.57
CA ARG A 25 1.43 -26.86 10.54
C ARG A 25 1.58 -26.04 9.29
N LEU A 26 0.50 -25.48 8.77
CA LEU A 26 0.52 -24.61 7.59
C LEU A 26 1.48 -23.42 7.77
N TYR A 27 1.38 -22.71 8.89
CA TYR A 27 2.23 -21.56 9.18
C TYR A 27 3.72 -21.94 9.33
N ALA A 28 4.03 -23.11 9.87
CA ALA A 28 5.41 -23.56 10.02
C ALA A 28 6.17 -23.64 8.70
N GLU A 29 5.48 -23.94 7.60
CA GLU A 29 6.06 -24.05 6.26
C GLU A 29 6.24 -22.68 5.60
N VAL A 30 5.33 -21.73 5.85
CA VAL A 30 5.32 -20.45 5.16
C VAL A 30 5.99 -19.30 5.93
N LYS A 31 6.18 -19.44 7.24
CA LYS A 31 6.72 -18.36 8.10
C LYS A 31 8.08 -17.82 7.65
N GLY A 32 8.90 -18.67 7.04
CA GLY A 32 10.27 -18.35 6.59
C GLY A 32 10.40 -18.03 5.11
N LEU A 33 9.29 -18.04 4.35
CA LEU A 33 9.34 -17.67 2.93
C LEU A 33 9.76 -16.20 2.77
N PRO A 34 10.42 -15.85 1.65
CA PRO A 34 10.76 -14.47 1.36
C PRO A 34 9.55 -13.54 1.40
N ILE A 35 9.80 -12.29 1.69
CA ILE A 35 8.78 -11.23 1.63
C ILE A 35 8.78 -10.65 0.23
N ILE A 36 7.62 -10.66 -0.41
CA ILE A 36 7.34 -9.90 -1.61
C ILE A 36 6.43 -8.73 -1.20
N SER A 37 6.98 -7.51 -1.22
CA SER A 37 6.26 -6.26 -1.00
C SER A 37 6.03 -5.58 -2.36
N PRO A 38 4.96 -5.94 -3.09
CA PRO A 38 4.81 -5.59 -4.51
C PRO A 38 4.27 -4.18 -4.71
N HIS A 39 3.85 -3.54 -3.65
CA HIS A 39 3.34 -2.17 -3.61
C HIS A 39 3.52 -1.59 -2.21
N GLY A 40 3.99 -0.35 -2.14
CA GLY A 40 4.16 0.37 -0.89
C GLY A 40 4.71 1.79 -1.11
N HIS A 41 4.96 2.48 0.00
CA HIS A 41 5.36 3.88 0.02
C HIS A 41 6.62 4.11 0.88
N THR A 42 7.46 3.09 1.00
CA THR A 42 8.77 3.20 1.68
C THR A 42 9.66 4.17 0.88
N ASP A 43 10.36 5.04 1.57
CA ASP A 43 11.22 6.04 0.92
C ASP A 43 12.44 5.39 0.24
N PRO A 44 12.57 5.46 -1.10
CA PRO A 44 13.69 4.86 -1.82
C PRO A 44 15.04 5.52 -1.50
N SER A 45 15.05 6.76 -0.97
CA SER A 45 16.27 7.44 -0.56
C SER A 45 17.02 6.69 0.54
N TRP A 46 16.31 5.97 1.41
CA TRP A 46 16.92 5.14 2.45
C TRP A 46 17.83 4.05 1.85
N PHE A 47 17.36 3.38 0.81
CA PHE A 47 18.14 2.33 0.14
C PHE A 47 19.23 2.90 -0.77
N ALA A 48 19.00 4.07 -1.36
CA ALA A 48 20.02 4.74 -2.18
C ALA A 48 21.21 5.20 -1.33
N GLY A 49 20.95 5.93 -0.25
CA GLY A 49 21.98 6.45 0.67
C GLY A 49 22.55 5.38 1.59
N ASN A 50 21.72 4.42 2.04
CA ASN A 50 22.08 3.40 3.01
C ASN A 50 22.70 3.96 4.31
N GLU A 51 22.21 5.12 4.74
CA GLU A 51 22.62 5.77 5.98
C GLU A 51 21.81 5.27 7.17
N ASN A 52 22.32 5.46 8.38
CA ASN A 52 21.60 5.14 9.61
C ASN A 52 20.36 6.03 9.75
N PHE A 53 19.28 5.48 10.30
CA PHE A 53 18.09 6.27 10.66
C PHE A 53 18.43 7.24 11.80
N ALA A 54 17.83 8.43 11.75
CA ALA A 54 18.21 9.53 12.64
C ALA A 54 17.88 9.24 14.11
N ASN A 55 16.65 8.81 14.41
CA ASN A 55 16.20 8.52 15.78
C ASN A 55 14.86 7.77 15.79
N PRO A 56 14.43 7.23 16.96
CA PRO A 56 13.18 6.47 17.07
C PRO A 56 11.91 7.23 16.68
N ALA A 57 11.83 8.53 16.96
CA ALA A 57 10.63 9.32 16.69
C ALA A 57 10.45 9.58 15.19
N GLU A 58 11.51 9.94 14.49
CA GLU A 58 11.49 10.17 13.04
C GLU A 58 11.26 8.88 12.24
N LEU A 59 11.67 7.72 12.78
CA LEU A 59 11.45 6.45 12.11
C LEU A 59 10.06 5.86 12.35
N LEU A 60 9.54 5.95 13.58
CA LEU A 60 8.37 5.17 14.00
C LEU A 60 7.12 6.01 14.32
N ILE A 61 7.22 7.33 14.45
CA ILE A 61 6.12 8.17 14.92
C ILE A 61 5.76 9.24 13.89
N THR A 62 6.68 10.15 13.61
CA THR A 62 6.43 11.37 12.83
C THR A 62 5.93 11.10 11.40
N PRO A 63 6.44 10.10 10.64
CA PRO A 63 5.98 9.79 9.30
C PRO A 63 4.74 8.89 9.26
N ASP A 64 4.39 8.23 10.38
CA ASP A 64 3.35 7.21 10.40
C ASP A 64 1.96 7.81 10.71
N HIS A 65 1.14 7.96 9.66
CA HIS A 65 -0.20 8.49 9.80
C HIS A 65 -1.17 7.57 10.59
N TYR A 66 -0.90 6.30 10.75
CA TYR A 66 -1.66 5.44 11.68
C TYR A 66 -1.40 5.82 13.14
N VAL A 67 -0.19 6.28 13.44
CA VAL A 67 0.20 6.71 14.80
C VAL A 67 -0.37 8.08 15.11
N PHE A 68 0.01 9.10 14.36
CA PHE A 68 -0.39 10.47 14.72
C PHE A 68 -1.90 10.72 14.53
N ARG A 69 -2.59 10.04 13.62
CA ARG A 69 -4.04 10.08 13.47
C ARG A 69 -4.76 9.63 14.74
N MET A 70 -4.32 8.50 15.33
CA MET A 70 -4.91 7.97 16.56
C MET A 70 -4.72 8.94 17.73
N LEU A 71 -3.52 9.48 17.88
CA LEU A 71 -3.21 10.45 18.93
C LEU A 71 -3.99 11.77 18.72
N HIS A 72 -4.09 12.25 17.48
CA HIS A 72 -4.87 13.43 17.12
C HIS A 72 -6.37 13.26 17.43
N SER A 73 -6.93 12.07 17.21
CA SER A 73 -8.33 11.76 17.53
C SER A 73 -8.67 11.90 19.03
N GLN A 74 -7.64 11.88 19.88
CA GLN A 74 -7.74 12.09 21.32
C GLN A 74 -7.34 13.52 21.76
N GLY A 75 -7.24 14.44 20.79
CA GLY A 75 -6.99 15.86 21.05
C GLY A 75 -5.52 16.27 21.07
N MET A 76 -4.58 15.38 20.77
CA MET A 76 -3.15 15.74 20.69
C MET A 76 -2.90 16.56 19.42
N ALA A 77 -2.17 17.66 19.56
CA ALA A 77 -1.76 18.46 18.41
C ALA A 77 -0.70 17.70 17.59
N MET A 78 -0.82 17.70 16.25
CA MET A 78 0.14 17.05 15.39
C MET A 78 1.53 17.69 15.46
N GLU A 79 1.61 18.98 15.74
CA GLU A 79 2.86 19.70 16.00
C GLU A 79 3.62 19.11 17.18
N ASP A 80 2.92 18.63 18.19
CA ASP A 80 3.53 17.99 19.36
C ASP A 80 4.18 16.66 19.05
N LEU A 81 3.85 16.08 17.90
CA LEU A 81 4.42 14.84 17.35
C LEU A 81 5.48 15.08 16.27
N GLY A 82 5.88 16.33 16.07
CA GLY A 82 6.86 16.71 15.07
C GLY A 82 6.36 16.68 13.62
N VAL A 83 5.04 16.56 13.41
CA VAL A 83 4.48 16.54 12.05
C VAL A 83 4.67 17.91 11.40
N PRO A 84 5.39 18.01 10.28
CA PRO A 84 5.70 19.29 9.65
C PRO A 84 4.44 20.03 9.20
N ARG A 85 4.43 21.34 9.41
CA ARG A 85 3.38 22.24 8.93
C ARG A 85 3.65 22.68 7.49
N ALA A 86 2.59 22.86 6.71
CA ALA A 86 2.68 23.35 5.33
C ALA A 86 3.25 24.79 5.22
N ASP A 87 3.02 25.61 6.25
CA ASP A 87 3.53 27.00 6.32
C ASP A 87 4.95 27.10 6.92
N GLY A 88 5.61 25.97 7.22
CA GLY A 88 6.93 25.97 7.87
C GLY A 88 6.92 26.44 9.34
N GLY A 89 5.74 26.57 9.96
CA GLY A 89 5.61 26.97 11.35
C GLY A 89 6.27 25.98 12.33
N PRO A 90 6.49 26.39 13.60
CA PRO A 90 7.22 25.58 14.57
C PRO A 90 6.45 24.30 14.93
N VAL A 91 7.21 23.24 15.13
CA VAL A 91 6.75 21.94 15.65
C VAL A 91 7.74 21.45 16.71
N GLU A 92 7.34 20.47 17.52
CA GLU A 92 8.28 19.84 18.47
C GLU A 92 9.44 19.19 17.70
N ALA A 93 10.64 19.58 18.04
CA ALA A 93 11.88 19.10 17.40
C ALA A 93 12.68 18.12 18.29
N ASP A 94 12.31 18.00 19.58
CA ASP A 94 12.98 17.07 20.50
C ASP A 94 12.41 15.65 20.31
N PRO A 95 13.17 14.73 19.71
CA PRO A 95 12.67 13.38 19.41
C PRO A 95 12.35 12.58 20.68
N ARG A 96 13.00 12.88 21.82
CA ARG A 96 12.68 12.22 23.10
C ARG A 96 11.34 12.68 23.67
N LYS A 97 10.98 13.94 23.47
CA LYS A 97 9.66 14.44 23.88
C LYS A 97 8.55 13.87 23.00
N ILE A 98 8.77 13.81 21.67
CA ILE A 98 7.83 13.17 20.74
C ILE A 98 7.59 11.71 21.15
N TRP A 99 8.68 10.97 21.34
CA TRP A 99 8.64 9.57 21.78
C TRP A 99 7.90 9.40 23.12
N ARG A 100 8.19 10.24 24.10
CA ARG A 100 7.54 10.18 25.43
C ARG A 100 6.04 10.39 25.31
N ARG A 101 5.58 11.39 24.53
CA ARG A 101 4.15 11.62 24.30
C ARG A 101 3.46 10.40 23.69
N PHE A 102 4.09 9.78 22.71
CA PHE A 102 3.59 8.52 22.14
C PHE A 102 3.53 7.41 23.20
N ALA A 103 4.59 7.18 23.95
CA ALA A 103 4.67 6.11 24.94
C ALA A 103 3.64 6.26 26.07
N GLU A 104 3.42 7.49 26.58
CA GLU A 104 2.39 7.81 27.57
C GLU A 104 0.98 7.50 27.07
N ASN A 105 0.76 7.60 25.76
CA ASN A 105 -0.52 7.38 25.09
C ASN A 105 -0.61 6.04 24.35
N TYR A 106 0.38 5.16 24.50
CA TYR A 106 0.42 3.87 23.81
C TYR A 106 -0.77 2.94 24.13
N HIS A 107 -1.43 3.17 25.24
CA HIS A 107 -2.64 2.47 25.64
C HIS A 107 -3.82 2.67 24.66
N LEU A 108 -3.84 3.78 23.90
CA LEU A 108 -4.86 4.08 22.88
C LEU A 108 -4.84 3.09 21.70
N PHE A 109 -3.73 2.42 21.48
CA PHE A 109 -3.57 1.46 20.39
C PHE A 109 -4.00 0.04 20.74
N ARG A 110 -4.53 -0.23 21.94
CA ARG A 110 -4.98 -1.57 22.35
C ARG A 110 -6.03 -2.11 21.39
N GLY A 111 -5.83 -3.34 20.90
CA GLY A 111 -6.72 -4.00 19.94
C GLY A 111 -6.61 -3.51 18.49
N THR A 112 -5.75 -2.55 18.19
CA THR A 112 -5.51 -2.08 16.81
C THR A 112 -4.39 -2.87 16.13
N PRO A 113 -4.37 -2.92 14.79
CA PRO A 113 -3.25 -3.49 14.04
C PRO A 113 -1.91 -2.79 14.35
N SER A 114 -1.92 -1.46 14.46
CA SER A 114 -0.73 -0.66 14.80
C SER A 114 -0.07 -1.14 16.08
N ARG A 115 -0.88 -1.51 17.11
CA ARG A 115 -0.35 -2.09 18.34
C ARG A 115 0.42 -3.39 18.10
N MET A 116 -0.12 -4.28 17.28
CA MET A 116 0.50 -5.57 16.97
C MET A 116 1.79 -5.43 16.19
N TRP A 117 1.80 -4.52 15.19
CA TRP A 117 2.99 -4.25 14.38
C TRP A 117 4.11 -3.64 15.23
N HIS A 118 3.80 -2.66 16.09
CA HIS A 118 4.78 -2.07 16.99
C HIS A 118 5.31 -3.06 18.03
N ASP A 119 4.43 -3.83 18.68
CA ASP A 119 4.85 -4.84 19.66
C ASP A 119 5.77 -5.89 19.01
N TRP A 120 5.48 -6.29 17.74
CA TRP A 120 6.36 -7.17 16.97
C TRP A 120 7.73 -6.50 16.70
N VAL A 121 7.74 -5.28 16.23
CA VAL A 121 8.97 -4.52 15.94
C VAL A 121 9.81 -4.39 17.21
N TYR A 122 9.21 -4.06 18.33
CA TYR A 122 9.92 -3.91 19.59
C TYR A 122 10.55 -5.24 20.07
N ALA A 123 9.79 -6.32 19.98
CA ALA A 123 10.27 -7.62 20.43
C ALA A 123 11.28 -8.27 19.48
N GLU A 124 10.96 -8.31 18.16
CA GLU A 124 11.74 -9.09 17.20
C GLU A 124 12.89 -8.28 16.55
N ALA A 125 12.68 -6.99 16.30
CA ALA A 125 13.74 -6.16 15.72
C ALA A 125 14.71 -5.63 16.75
N PHE A 126 14.20 -5.17 17.92
CA PHE A 126 15.00 -4.51 18.95
C PHE A 126 15.25 -5.37 20.20
N GLY A 127 14.64 -6.55 20.32
CA GLY A 127 14.84 -7.45 21.47
C GLY A 127 14.30 -6.93 22.81
N ILE A 128 13.30 -6.04 22.77
CA ILE A 128 12.71 -5.45 23.97
C ILE A 128 11.67 -6.41 24.55
N ASP A 129 11.78 -6.76 25.82
CA ASP A 129 10.95 -7.75 26.51
C ASP A 129 10.00 -7.18 27.57
N VAL A 130 9.96 -5.84 27.72
CA VAL A 130 9.05 -5.12 28.63
C VAL A 130 8.03 -4.31 27.84
N ARG A 131 6.79 -4.16 28.34
CA ARG A 131 5.75 -3.38 27.64
C ARG A 131 6.06 -1.88 27.63
N LEU A 132 5.76 -1.25 26.51
CA LEU A 132 5.86 0.21 26.39
C LEU A 132 4.80 0.91 27.26
N SER A 133 5.27 1.83 28.08
CA SER A 133 4.47 2.70 28.95
C SER A 133 5.24 4.01 29.23
N ALA A 134 4.63 4.92 30.00
CA ALA A 134 5.32 6.12 30.47
C ALA A 134 6.61 5.80 31.24
N GLU A 135 6.59 4.74 32.08
CA GLU A 135 7.73 4.35 32.90
C GLU A 135 8.87 3.71 32.09
N THR A 136 8.55 3.05 30.98
CA THR A 136 9.53 2.37 30.12
C THR A 136 9.94 3.19 28.90
N ALA A 137 9.36 4.35 28.69
CA ALA A 137 9.59 5.19 27.53
C ALA A 137 11.07 5.53 27.28
N GLY A 138 11.81 5.87 28.36
CA GLY A 138 13.24 6.17 28.29
C GLY A 138 14.07 4.96 27.90
N HIS A 139 13.80 3.80 28.51
CA HIS A 139 14.46 2.54 28.18
C HIS A 139 14.29 2.17 26.69
N TYR A 140 13.06 2.25 26.19
CA TYR A 140 12.77 1.99 24.77
C TYR A 140 13.54 2.93 23.85
N TYR A 141 13.50 4.23 24.14
CA TYR A 141 14.22 5.22 23.32
C TYR A 141 15.71 4.89 23.26
N ASP A 142 16.34 4.63 24.41
CA ASP A 142 17.77 4.37 24.48
C ASP A 142 18.17 3.08 23.75
N VAL A 143 17.40 2.00 23.88
CA VAL A 143 17.65 0.73 23.17
C VAL A 143 17.52 0.91 21.67
N ILE A 144 16.43 1.55 21.20
CA ILE A 144 16.17 1.75 19.78
C ILE A 144 17.22 2.71 19.19
N ASP A 145 17.47 3.85 19.83
CA ASP A 145 18.45 4.84 19.36
C ASP A 145 19.87 4.26 19.25
N ALA A 146 20.26 3.44 20.22
CA ALA A 146 21.54 2.73 20.18
C ALA A 146 21.62 1.73 19.02
N ALA A 147 20.55 0.97 18.80
CA ALA A 147 20.46 0.00 17.70
C ALA A 147 20.55 0.71 16.33
N LEU A 148 19.79 1.80 16.14
CA LEU A 148 19.76 2.57 14.88
C LEU A 148 21.13 3.15 14.48
N LYS A 149 22.08 3.30 15.42
CA LYS A 149 23.44 3.78 15.14
C LYS A 149 24.40 2.69 14.65
N THR A 150 23.93 1.43 14.57
CA THR A 150 24.75 0.30 14.13
C THR A 150 24.53 -0.03 12.65
N ASP A 151 25.53 -0.63 11.99
CA ASP A 151 25.44 -1.06 10.60
C ASP A 151 24.34 -2.12 10.40
N ALA A 152 24.00 -2.91 11.42
CA ALA A 152 22.95 -3.92 11.38
C ALA A 152 21.53 -3.33 11.22
N PHE A 153 21.37 -2.03 11.48
CA PHE A 153 20.10 -1.31 11.32
C PHE A 153 20.10 -0.32 10.15
N LYS A 154 21.11 -0.35 9.29
CA LYS A 154 21.03 0.35 8.00
C LYS A 154 19.95 -0.25 7.11
N PRO A 155 19.31 0.54 6.24
CA PRO A 155 18.18 0.08 5.41
C PRO A 155 18.46 -1.21 4.62
N ARG A 156 19.61 -1.33 3.97
CA ARG A 156 19.97 -2.53 3.20
C ARG A 156 20.22 -3.75 4.09
N ALA A 157 20.82 -3.56 5.26
CA ALA A 157 21.02 -4.65 6.22
C ALA A 157 19.69 -5.15 6.81
N LEU A 158 18.74 -4.26 7.06
CA LEU A 158 17.39 -4.63 7.48
C LEU A 158 16.60 -5.32 6.37
N PHE A 159 16.73 -4.89 5.13
CA PHE A 159 16.13 -5.54 3.97
C PHE A 159 16.56 -7.01 3.89
N ASP A 160 17.88 -7.26 3.99
CA ASP A 160 18.45 -8.61 3.98
C ASP A 160 18.02 -9.42 5.23
N ARG A 161 18.07 -8.81 6.42
CA ARG A 161 17.67 -9.44 7.69
C ARG A 161 16.21 -9.88 7.69
N TYR A 162 15.33 -9.11 7.07
CA TYR A 162 13.89 -9.40 6.97
C TYR A 162 13.55 -10.37 5.85
N ASN A 163 14.55 -10.87 5.13
CA ASN A 163 14.36 -11.75 3.98
C ASN A 163 13.39 -11.17 2.95
N ILE A 164 13.54 -9.86 2.66
CA ILE A 164 12.77 -9.20 1.61
C ILE A 164 13.41 -9.56 0.27
N GLU A 165 12.65 -10.15 -0.65
CA GLU A 165 13.10 -10.45 -2.01
C GLU A 165 12.85 -9.25 -2.94
N VAL A 166 11.68 -8.62 -2.81
CA VAL A 166 11.27 -7.46 -3.61
C VAL A 166 10.54 -6.48 -2.71
N LEU A 167 10.87 -5.21 -2.87
CA LEU A 167 10.15 -4.08 -2.32
C LEU A 167 9.87 -3.09 -3.44
N THR A 168 8.60 -2.68 -3.60
CA THR A 168 8.19 -1.71 -4.61
C THR A 168 7.75 -0.42 -3.94
N THR A 169 8.31 0.70 -4.37
CA THR A 169 7.89 2.05 -3.99
C THR A 169 6.95 2.63 -5.05
N THR A 170 6.41 3.82 -4.81
CA THR A 170 5.38 4.40 -5.72
C THR A 170 5.75 5.83 -6.05
N GLU A 171 6.02 6.11 -7.34
CA GLU A 171 6.51 7.40 -7.81
C GLU A 171 5.62 8.03 -8.89
N SER A 172 5.64 9.35 -8.93
CA SER A 172 4.97 10.16 -9.95
C SER A 172 5.63 9.97 -11.32
N PRO A 173 4.87 10.05 -12.45
CA PRO A 173 5.45 10.13 -13.79
C PRO A 173 6.51 11.22 -13.97
N LEU A 174 6.42 12.26 -13.15
CA LEU A 174 7.32 13.42 -13.20
C LEU A 174 8.62 13.19 -12.44
N ASP A 175 8.73 12.07 -11.71
CA ASP A 175 9.93 11.73 -10.94
C ASP A 175 11.07 11.29 -11.87
N ALA A 176 12.26 11.81 -11.64
CA ALA A 176 13.46 11.44 -12.39
C ALA A 176 14.06 10.09 -11.95
N LEU A 177 13.50 9.45 -10.90
CA LEU A 177 13.92 8.18 -10.32
C LEU A 177 15.40 8.15 -9.89
N GLU A 178 15.92 9.26 -9.40
CA GLU A 178 17.35 9.40 -9.06
C GLU A 178 17.78 8.37 -8.00
N HIS A 179 16.93 8.11 -7.01
CA HIS A 179 17.22 7.11 -5.98
C HIS A 179 17.27 5.69 -6.56
N HIS A 180 16.36 5.34 -7.44
CA HIS A 180 16.35 4.02 -8.11
C HIS A 180 17.56 3.85 -9.02
N LYS A 181 17.99 4.89 -9.75
CA LYS A 181 19.23 4.88 -10.54
C LYS A 181 20.45 4.60 -9.65
N VAL A 182 20.55 5.26 -8.48
CA VAL A 182 21.64 5.02 -7.50
C VAL A 182 21.58 3.59 -6.97
N ILE A 183 20.40 3.08 -6.61
CA ILE A 183 20.24 1.70 -6.13
C ILE A 183 20.71 0.71 -7.20
N ASN A 184 20.22 0.85 -8.43
CA ASN A 184 20.55 -0.04 -9.55
C ASN A 184 22.07 -0.03 -9.88
N ALA A 185 22.71 1.14 -9.76
CA ALA A 185 24.14 1.31 -10.00
C ALA A 185 25.04 0.84 -8.83
N SER A 186 24.47 0.65 -7.63
CA SER A 186 25.27 0.40 -6.40
C SER A 186 25.92 -0.98 -6.31
N GLY A 187 25.46 -1.95 -7.13
CA GLY A 187 25.90 -3.34 -7.06
C GLY A 187 25.27 -4.15 -5.90
N TRP A 188 24.49 -3.53 -5.02
CA TRP A 188 23.68 -4.23 -4.02
C TRP A 188 22.63 -5.11 -4.69
N LYS A 189 22.35 -6.30 -4.11
CA LYS A 189 21.48 -7.30 -4.72
C LYS A 189 20.02 -7.19 -4.33
N GLY A 190 19.67 -6.33 -3.37
CA GLY A 190 18.27 -6.08 -3.01
C GLY A 190 17.50 -5.46 -4.18
N ARG A 191 16.29 -5.93 -4.39
CA ARG A 191 15.41 -5.48 -5.48
C ARG A 191 14.43 -4.44 -4.93
N VAL A 192 14.74 -3.16 -5.13
CA VAL A 192 13.82 -2.05 -4.85
C VAL A 192 13.32 -1.52 -6.19
N LEU A 193 12.06 -1.78 -6.49
CA LEU A 193 11.38 -1.42 -7.74
C LEU A 193 10.54 -0.16 -7.53
N THR A 194 10.05 0.39 -8.64
CA THR A 194 9.09 1.51 -8.64
C THR A 194 7.76 1.09 -9.25
N ALA A 195 6.66 1.68 -8.81
CA ALA A 195 5.35 1.62 -9.46
C ALA A 195 5.01 2.99 -10.06
N TYR A 196 4.46 3.00 -11.25
CA TYR A 196 4.07 4.20 -11.99
C TYR A 196 2.73 4.73 -11.49
N ARG A 197 2.70 5.87 -10.77
CA ARG A 197 1.48 6.48 -10.24
C ARG A 197 1.14 7.79 -10.94
N PRO A 198 0.31 7.74 -11.98
CA PRO A 198 0.05 8.88 -12.85
C PRO A 198 -0.99 9.89 -12.34
N ASP A 199 -1.54 9.76 -11.14
CA ASP A 199 -2.57 10.65 -10.60
C ASP A 199 -2.25 12.15 -10.80
N PRO A 200 -1.00 12.64 -10.61
CA PRO A 200 -0.68 14.05 -10.80
C PRO A 200 -0.91 14.60 -12.21
N VAL A 201 -0.95 13.73 -13.21
CA VAL A 201 -1.15 14.08 -14.63
C VAL A 201 -2.43 13.46 -15.24
N LEU A 202 -3.20 12.69 -14.46
CA LEU A 202 -4.49 12.10 -14.89
C LEU A 202 -5.70 12.71 -14.18
N ASP A 203 -5.52 13.31 -13.00
CA ASP A 203 -6.62 13.83 -12.21
C ASP A 203 -6.69 15.37 -12.33
N PRO A 204 -7.72 15.94 -13.00
CA PRO A 204 -7.87 17.38 -13.12
C PRO A 204 -8.03 18.12 -11.80
N ASP A 205 -8.47 17.43 -10.72
CA ASP A 205 -8.58 17.98 -9.37
C ASP A 205 -7.28 17.86 -8.56
N TYR A 206 -6.24 17.23 -9.13
CA TYR A 206 -4.93 17.18 -8.50
C TYR A 206 -4.29 18.56 -8.51
N GLU A 207 -3.76 18.97 -7.35
CA GLU A 207 -3.09 20.26 -7.22
C GLU A 207 -1.93 20.38 -8.22
N GLY A 208 -1.95 21.44 -9.05
CA GLY A 208 -0.93 21.65 -10.07
C GLY A 208 -1.11 20.83 -11.35
N PHE A 209 -2.24 20.13 -11.56
CA PHE A 209 -2.46 19.27 -12.74
C PHE A 209 -2.00 19.91 -14.07
N ARG A 210 -2.43 21.15 -14.37
CA ARG A 210 -2.06 21.82 -15.64
C ARG A 210 -0.58 22.19 -15.74
N ASP A 211 0.05 22.48 -14.60
CA ASP A 211 1.50 22.73 -14.58
C ASP A 211 2.28 21.42 -14.70
N ASN A 212 1.75 20.34 -14.14
CA ASN A 212 2.29 18.99 -14.30
C ASN A 212 2.27 18.55 -15.78
N LEU A 213 1.26 18.93 -16.58
CA LEU A 213 1.25 18.66 -18.03
C LEU A 213 2.39 19.38 -18.76
N LYS A 214 2.78 20.60 -18.33
CA LYS A 214 3.93 21.32 -18.89
C LYS A 214 5.25 20.62 -18.53
N ILE A 215 5.40 20.21 -17.27
CA ILE A 215 6.58 19.44 -16.83
C ILE A 215 6.70 18.14 -17.62
N LEU A 216 5.57 17.46 -17.84
CA LEU A 216 5.53 16.24 -18.65
C LEU A 216 5.97 16.50 -20.11
N ALA A 217 5.57 17.65 -20.68
CA ALA A 217 6.01 18.06 -22.00
C ALA A 217 7.52 18.30 -22.07
N GLU A 218 8.07 19.01 -21.08
CA GLU A 218 9.51 19.29 -20.98
C GLU A 218 10.34 18.00 -20.86
N GLN A 219 9.88 17.04 -20.06
CA GLN A 219 10.56 15.77 -19.85
C GLN A 219 10.54 14.85 -21.06
N THR A 220 9.47 14.89 -21.87
CA THR A 220 9.26 13.95 -22.97
C THR A 220 9.50 14.57 -24.36
N GLY A 221 9.53 15.90 -24.45
CA GLY A 221 9.58 16.61 -25.73
C GLY A 221 8.29 16.49 -26.55
N ARG A 222 7.17 16.05 -25.94
CA ARG A 222 5.88 15.88 -26.60
C ARG A 222 4.99 17.12 -26.44
N ASP A 223 4.10 17.34 -27.40
CA ASP A 223 3.03 18.35 -27.27
C ASP A 223 1.91 17.80 -26.36
N THR A 224 2.06 17.99 -25.04
CA THR A 224 1.07 17.55 -24.06
C THR A 224 -0.21 18.38 -24.03
N MET A 225 -0.35 19.38 -24.89
CA MET A 225 -1.62 20.10 -25.08
C MET A 225 -2.48 19.48 -26.18
N SER A 226 -1.94 18.58 -26.99
CA SER A 226 -2.70 17.74 -27.92
C SER A 226 -2.97 16.38 -27.25
N TRP A 227 -4.14 15.78 -27.54
CA TRP A 227 -4.52 14.46 -26.99
C TRP A 227 -3.52 13.37 -27.34
N GLU A 228 -3.12 13.30 -28.59
CA GLU A 228 -2.16 12.31 -29.08
C GLU A 228 -0.77 12.48 -28.45
N GLY A 229 -0.28 13.72 -28.37
CA GLY A 229 1.00 14.02 -27.74
C GLY A 229 0.98 13.75 -26.24
N TYR A 230 -0.13 14.04 -25.57
CA TYR A 230 -0.31 13.71 -24.15
C TYR A 230 -0.29 12.19 -23.91
N LEU A 231 -1.06 11.40 -24.67
CA LEU A 231 -1.03 9.93 -24.54
C LEU A 231 0.35 9.36 -24.88
N GLN A 232 1.07 9.93 -25.85
CA GLN A 232 2.42 9.48 -26.17
C GLN A 232 3.41 9.84 -25.06
N ALA A 233 3.29 11.01 -24.44
CA ALA A 233 4.11 11.39 -23.29
C ALA A 233 3.94 10.41 -22.11
N LEU A 234 2.71 9.95 -21.85
CA LEU A 234 2.45 8.94 -20.84
C LEU A 234 3.14 7.61 -21.20
N ARG A 235 3.07 7.16 -22.46
CA ARG A 235 3.78 5.96 -22.93
C ARG A 235 5.30 6.08 -22.79
N ASP A 236 5.87 7.23 -23.15
CA ASP A 236 7.31 7.47 -23.02
C ASP A 236 7.74 7.40 -21.53
N ARG A 237 6.93 7.94 -20.61
CA ARG A 237 7.22 7.82 -19.16
C ARG A 237 7.04 6.41 -18.61
N ARG A 238 6.03 5.67 -19.08
CA ARG A 238 5.85 4.25 -18.73
C ARG A 238 7.07 3.41 -19.19
N ALA A 239 7.54 3.63 -20.41
CA ALA A 239 8.74 2.98 -20.93
C ALA A 239 9.97 3.26 -20.04
N PHE A 240 10.17 4.51 -19.63
CA PHE A 240 11.24 4.89 -18.70
C PHE A 240 11.11 4.16 -17.35
N PHE A 241 9.91 4.05 -16.80
CA PHE A 241 9.68 3.32 -15.54
C PHE A 241 9.97 1.82 -15.70
N ILE A 242 9.60 1.21 -16.84
CA ILE A 242 9.92 -0.18 -17.16
C ILE A 242 11.44 -0.39 -17.22
N GLU A 243 12.19 0.50 -17.86
CA GLU A 243 13.67 0.46 -17.88
C GLU A 243 14.26 0.52 -16.47
N MET A 244 13.59 1.21 -15.54
CA MET A 244 13.97 1.28 -14.13
C MET A 244 13.47 0.11 -13.28
N GLY A 245 12.77 -0.85 -13.88
CA GLY A 245 12.33 -2.09 -13.26
C GLY A 245 10.86 -2.13 -12.81
N ALA A 246 10.05 -1.14 -13.18
CA ALA A 246 8.62 -1.14 -12.85
C ALA A 246 7.91 -2.34 -13.50
N THR A 247 7.06 -3.00 -12.73
CA THR A 247 6.16 -4.08 -13.20
C THR A 247 4.69 -3.71 -13.08
N SER A 248 4.38 -2.60 -12.41
CA SER A 248 3.01 -2.19 -12.14
C SER A 248 2.81 -0.67 -12.24
N THR A 249 1.54 -0.30 -12.41
CA THR A 249 1.03 1.05 -12.20
C THR A 249 0.15 1.08 -10.96
N ASP A 250 -0.11 2.29 -10.43
CA ASP A 250 -1.00 2.52 -9.30
C ASP A 250 -1.91 3.72 -9.57
N HIS A 251 -3.22 3.60 -9.29
CA HIS A 251 -4.22 4.63 -9.54
C HIS A 251 -5.06 4.86 -8.28
N GLY A 252 -4.92 6.04 -7.67
CA GLY A 252 -5.59 6.43 -6.42
C GLY A 252 -6.81 7.33 -6.64
N HIS A 253 -7.65 7.03 -7.64
CA HIS A 253 -8.80 7.83 -8.02
C HIS A 253 -9.89 7.84 -6.91
N PRO A 254 -10.70 8.92 -6.80
CA PRO A 254 -11.80 8.98 -5.84
C PRO A 254 -12.84 7.89 -6.01
N THR A 255 -13.08 7.44 -7.25
CA THR A 255 -14.05 6.41 -7.61
C THR A 255 -13.43 5.39 -8.55
N ALA A 256 -14.12 4.26 -8.77
CA ALA A 256 -13.76 3.28 -9.78
C ALA A 256 -14.42 3.56 -11.16
N PHE A 257 -14.98 4.76 -11.35
CA PHE A 257 -15.68 5.12 -12.57
C PHE A 257 -14.75 5.05 -13.79
N THR A 258 -15.24 4.43 -14.87
CA THR A 258 -14.55 4.35 -16.18
C THR A 258 -15.45 4.84 -17.30
N ALA A 259 -14.84 5.27 -18.39
CA ALA A 259 -15.53 5.69 -19.60
C ALA A 259 -14.80 5.12 -20.83
N ASP A 260 -15.51 4.95 -21.94
CA ASP A 260 -14.95 4.55 -23.23
C ASP A 260 -15.49 5.50 -24.30
N LEU A 261 -14.95 6.72 -24.32
CA LEU A 261 -15.33 7.79 -25.22
C LEU A 261 -14.74 7.56 -26.61
N SER A 262 -15.44 8.04 -27.64
CA SER A 262 -14.84 8.16 -28.96
C SER A 262 -13.63 9.11 -28.92
N LYS A 263 -12.70 8.96 -29.87
CA LYS A 263 -11.51 9.83 -29.96
C LYS A 263 -11.90 11.32 -29.95
N ALA A 264 -12.91 11.72 -30.72
CA ALA A 264 -13.34 13.12 -30.80
C ALA A 264 -13.89 13.67 -29.47
N GLU A 265 -14.64 12.84 -28.73
CA GLU A 265 -15.15 13.20 -27.41
C GLU A 265 -14.02 13.31 -26.38
N ALA A 266 -13.06 12.36 -26.37
CA ALA A 266 -11.90 12.38 -25.51
C ALA A 266 -11.02 13.62 -25.76
N GLU A 267 -10.74 13.96 -27.03
CA GLU A 267 -10.01 15.16 -27.40
C GLU A 267 -10.72 16.43 -26.93
N ALA A 268 -12.03 16.52 -27.15
CA ALA A 268 -12.82 17.68 -26.73
C ALA A 268 -12.84 17.81 -25.19
N LEU A 269 -12.94 16.71 -24.45
CA LEU A 269 -12.87 16.68 -22.99
C LEU A 269 -11.50 17.09 -22.50
N PHE A 270 -10.44 16.50 -23.04
CA PHE A 270 -9.05 16.84 -22.70
C PHE A 270 -8.77 18.33 -22.89
N LYS A 271 -9.20 18.90 -24.03
CA LYS A 271 -9.05 20.34 -24.27
C LYS A 271 -9.70 21.18 -23.17
N ARG A 272 -10.90 20.80 -22.69
CA ARG A 272 -11.57 21.55 -21.61
C ARG A 272 -10.77 21.47 -20.29
N VAL A 273 -10.39 20.26 -19.86
CA VAL A 273 -9.72 20.07 -18.55
C VAL A 273 -8.28 20.55 -18.52
N SER A 274 -7.58 20.57 -19.68
CA SER A 274 -6.19 21.03 -19.78
C SER A 274 -6.05 22.56 -19.86
N THR A 275 -7.08 23.27 -20.33
CA THR A 275 -7.01 24.72 -20.56
C THR A 275 -7.66 25.56 -19.46
N ALA A 276 -8.60 25.00 -18.70
CA ALA A 276 -9.33 25.68 -17.63
C ALA A 276 -9.58 24.73 -16.43
N PRO A 277 -9.94 25.26 -15.26
CA PRO A 277 -10.42 24.43 -14.14
C PRO A 277 -11.60 23.58 -14.59
N ALA A 278 -11.53 22.28 -14.33
CA ALA A 278 -12.57 21.34 -14.73
C ALA A 278 -13.83 21.50 -13.86
N SER A 279 -15.00 21.27 -14.45
CA SER A 279 -16.19 20.98 -13.65
C SER A 279 -16.04 19.59 -12.98
N ALA A 280 -16.74 19.35 -11.88
CA ALA A 280 -16.73 18.05 -11.22
C ALA A 280 -17.13 16.91 -12.18
N ALA A 281 -18.08 17.15 -13.10
CA ALA A 281 -18.51 16.19 -14.10
C ALA A 281 -17.43 15.92 -15.16
N ASP A 282 -16.76 16.97 -15.67
CA ASP A 282 -15.66 16.80 -16.64
C ASP A 282 -14.44 16.14 -15.97
N ALA A 283 -14.14 16.46 -14.72
CA ALA A 283 -13.04 15.82 -13.98
C ALA A 283 -13.28 14.32 -13.78
N GLU A 284 -14.49 13.93 -13.36
CA GLU A 284 -14.86 12.54 -13.19
C GLU A 284 -14.85 11.77 -14.52
N LEU A 285 -15.42 12.36 -15.57
CA LEU A 285 -15.44 11.76 -16.91
C LEU A 285 -14.03 11.60 -17.48
N PHE A 286 -13.14 12.58 -17.24
CA PHE A 286 -11.76 12.50 -17.68
C PHE A 286 -10.97 11.42 -16.93
N ARG A 287 -11.08 11.37 -15.60
CA ARG A 287 -10.49 10.27 -14.82
C ARG A 287 -10.94 8.90 -15.32
N GLY A 288 -12.25 8.76 -15.60
CA GLY A 288 -12.80 7.52 -16.13
C GLY A 288 -12.28 7.13 -17.50
N GLN A 289 -12.17 8.09 -18.42
CA GLN A 289 -11.55 7.87 -19.72
C GLN A 289 -10.07 7.47 -19.56
N MET A 290 -9.35 8.15 -18.69
CA MET A 290 -7.92 7.86 -18.49
C MET A 290 -7.68 6.49 -17.88
N LEU A 291 -8.56 5.95 -17.04
CA LEU A 291 -8.43 4.56 -16.58
C LEU A 291 -8.54 3.57 -17.75
N THR A 292 -9.42 3.82 -18.71
CA THR A 292 -9.54 2.98 -19.91
C THR A 292 -8.32 3.12 -20.83
N GLU A 293 -7.75 4.32 -20.98
CA GLU A 293 -6.48 4.52 -21.70
C GLU A 293 -5.29 3.82 -21.00
N MET A 294 -5.22 3.89 -19.66
CA MET A 294 -4.20 3.19 -18.89
C MET A 294 -4.31 1.67 -19.03
N ALA A 295 -5.53 1.12 -19.07
CA ALA A 295 -5.74 -0.29 -19.34
C ALA A 295 -5.28 -0.67 -20.76
N ALA A 296 -5.56 0.16 -21.77
CA ALA A 296 -5.05 -0.02 -23.13
C ALA A 296 -3.51 -0.05 -23.15
N MET A 297 -2.86 0.91 -22.49
CA MET A 297 -1.39 0.95 -22.38
C MET A 297 -0.84 -0.27 -21.62
N SER A 298 -1.54 -0.77 -20.58
CA SER A 298 -1.15 -1.98 -19.87
C SER A 298 -1.26 -3.25 -20.72
N VAL A 299 -2.20 -3.30 -21.66
CA VAL A 299 -2.24 -4.35 -22.69
C VAL A 299 -1.07 -4.25 -23.67
N GLU A 300 -0.63 -3.02 -23.98
CA GLU A 300 0.50 -2.76 -24.91
C GLU A 300 1.85 -3.12 -24.27
N ASP A 301 2.12 -2.65 -23.06
CA ASP A 301 3.45 -2.71 -22.40
C ASP A 301 3.58 -3.77 -21.31
N GLY A 302 2.47 -4.38 -20.90
CA GLY A 302 2.45 -5.47 -19.94
C GLY A 302 2.51 -5.05 -18.47
N LEU A 303 2.51 -3.77 -18.12
CA LEU A 303 2.45 -3.34 -16.72
C LEU A 303 1.12 -3.77 -16.08
N VAL A 304 1.23 -4.32 -14.86
CA VAL A 304 0.08 -4.67 -14.04
C VAL A 304 -0.61 -3.40 -13.57
N MET A 305 -1.91 -3.28 -13.77
CA MET A 305 -2.67 -2.09 -13.36
C MET A 305 -3.28 -2.30 -11.98
N GLN A 306 -2.97 -1.43 -11.03
CA GLN A 306 -3.60 -1.42 -9.71
C GLN A 306 -4.56 -0.25 -9.61
N LEU A 307 -5.75 -0.48 -9.03
CA LEU A 307 -6.76 0.56 -8.80
C LEU A 307 -7.15 0.59 -7.32
N HIS A 308 -6.84 1.71 -6.66
CA HIS A 308 -7.08 2.00 -5.24
C HIS A 308 -8.14 3.11 -5.07
N PRO A 309 -9.43 2.86 -5.37
CA PRO A 309 -10.46 3.88 -5.33
C PRO A 309 -11.13 3.99 -3.96
N GLY A 310 -11.98 5.00 -3.80
CA GLY A 310 -12.92 5.07 -2.69
C GLY A 310 -12.39 5.77 -1.46
N SER A 311 -11.40 6.64 -1.60
CA SER A 311 -10.94 7.50 -0.52
C SER A 311 -11.38 8.95 -0.77
N PHE A 312 -12.14 9.53 0.18
CA PHE A 312 -12.31 10.97 0.25
C PHE A 312 -11.02 11.56 0.84
N ARG A 313 -10.13 12.00 -0.05
CA ARG A 313 -8.84 12.56 0.33
C ARG A 313 -9.00 13.88 1.07
N ASN A 314 -8.16 14.09 2.10
CA ASN A 314 -8.08 15.35 2.84
C ASN A 314 -9.44 15.80 3.41
N HIS A 315 -10.23 14.88 3.96
CA HIS A 315 -11.58 15.13 4.47
C HIS A 315 -11.63 16.28 5.53
N SER A 316 -10.59 16.41 6.34
CA SER A 316 -10.45 17.53 7.29
C SER A 316 -9.73 18.70 6.63
N ALA A 317 -10.48 19.73 6.24
CA ALA A 317 -9.90 20.95 5.68
C ALA A 317 -8.92 21.63 6.65
N THR A 318 -9.18 21.58 7.95
CA THR A 318 -8.27 22.13 8.97
C THR A 318 -6.92 21.44 8.98
N VAL A 319 -6.91 20.10 8.93
CA VAL A 319 -5.67 19.32 8.90
C VAL A 319 -4.95 19.55 7.55
N PHE A 320 -5.68 19.49 6.45
CA PHE A 320 -5.10 19.70 5.12
C PHE A 320 -4.45 21.07 4.97
N ASN A 321 -5.14 22.15 5.34
CA ASN A 321 -4.62 23.52 5.24
C ASN A 321 -3.39 23.73 6.13
N ARG A 322 -3.29 23.01 7.25
CA ARG A 322 -2.21 23.18 8.22
C ARG A 322 -1.01 22.29 7.96
N PHE A 323 -1.21 21.06 7.49
CA PHE A 323 -0.17 20.05 7.38
C PHE A 323 0.00 19.46 5.98
N GLY A 324 -0.89 19.77 5.05
CA GLY A 324 -0.85 19.22 3.69
C GLY A 324 -1.48 17.83 3.56
N ARG A 325 -1.14 17.15 2.47
CA ARG A 325 -1.65 15.82 2.11
C ARG A 325 -1.12 14.71 3.01
N ASP A 326 -1.79 13.56 2.98
CA ASP A 326 -1.37 12.30 3.63
C ASP A 326 -1.16 12.42 5.14
N LYS A 327 -2.03 13.16 5.81
CA LYS A 327 -1.97 13.40 7.25
C LYS A 327 -3.04 12.61 8.05
N GLY A 328 -3.44 11.43 7.53
CA GLY A 328 -4.33 10.51 8.22
C GLY A 328 -5.79 10.99 8.29
N CYS A 329 -6.17 11.98 7.48
CA CYS A 329 -7.54 12.49 7.41
C CYS A 329 -8.29 12.08 6.14
N ASP A 330 -7.83 11.05 5.45
CA ASP A 330 -8.53 10.42 4.35
C ASP A 330 -9.57 9.44 4.89
N ILE A 331 -10.79 9.48 4.36
CA ILE A 331 -11.92 8.71 4.88
C ILE A 331 -12.50 7.83 3.77
N PRO A 332 -12.77 6.53 4.02
CA PRO A 332 -13.43 5.66 3.06
C PRO A 332 -14.82 6.16 2.65
N THR A 333 -15.15 5.96 1.38
CA THR A 333 -16.49 6.22 0.84
C THR A 333 -17.11 4.96 0.25
N GLN A 334 -18.42 4.93 0.15
CA GLN A 334 -19.11 3.90 -0.62
C GLN A 334 -18.62 3.91 -2.08
N THR A 335 -18.30 2.74 -2.61
CA THR A 335 -17.72 2.60 -3.95
C THR A 335 -18.51 1.60 -4.78
N ASP A 336 -18.97 2.01 -5.96
CA ASP A 336 -19.63 1.16 -6.96
C ASP A 336 -18.55 0.62 -7.92
N TYR A 337 -18.54 -0.68 -8.16
CA TYR A 337 -17.63 -1.34 -9.11
C TYR A 337 -18.34 -1.91 -10.31
N VAL A 338 -19.54 -2.47 -10.14
CA VAL A 338 -20.25 -3.19 -11.23
C VAL A 338 -20.55 -2.25 -12.40
N ARG A 339 -21.14 -1.11 -12.11
CA ARG A 339 -21.48 -0.12 -13.14
C ARG A 339 -20.28 0.74 -13.53
N ALA A 340 -19.48 1.09 -12.56
CA ALA A 340 -18.34 1.95 -12.73
C ALA A 340 -17.28 1.35 -13.66
N LEU A 341 -16.97 0.05 -13.51
CA LEU A 341 -15.97 -0.63 -14.35
C LEU A 341 -16.53 -1.13 -15.69
N LYS A 342 -17.86 -1.07 -15.90
CA LYS A 342 -18.49 -1.68 -17.09
C LYS A 342 -17.88 -1.22 -18.43
N PRO A 343 -17.64 0.08 -18.70
CA PRO A 343 -17.03 0.50 -19.96
C PRO A 343 -15.64 -0.11 -20.19
N LEU A 344 -14.77 -0.11 -19.19
CA LEU A 344 -13.43 -0.71 -19.27
C LEU A 344 -13.50 -2.22 -19.46
N LEU A 345 -14.38 -2.91 -18.72
CA LEU A 345 -14.51 -4.37 -18.77
C LEU A 345 -15.15 -4.86 -20.05
N ASP A 346 -16.04 -4.10 -20.68
CA ASP A 346 -16.58 -4.42 -22.01
C ASP A 346 -15.47 -4.47 -23.07
N ARG A 347 -14.47 -3.60 -22.90
CA ARG A 347 -13.36 -3.50 -23.84
C ARG A 347 -12.21 -4.47 -23.53
N PHE A 348 -11.84 -4.61 -22.27
CA PHE A 348 -10.62 -5.32 -21.86
C PHE A 348 -10.84 -6.45 -20.87
N GLY A 349 -12.04 -6.64 -20.32
CA GLY A 349 -12.29 -7.62 -19.25
C GLY A 349 -11.96 -9.07 -19.63
N SER A 350 -12.08 -9.44 -20.92
CA SER A 350 -11.73 -10.76 -21.44
C SER A 350 -10.32 -10.83 -22.02
N ASP A 351 -9.55 -9.76 -22.00
CA ASP A 351 -8.19 -9.74 -22.53
C ASP A 351 -7.19 -10.25 -21.46
N THR A 352 -6.66 -11.44 -21.67
CA THR A 352 -5.73 -12.09 -20.73
C THR A 352 -4.34 -11.41 -20.65
N ARG A 353 -4.05 -10.44 -21.51
CA ARG A 353 -2.84 -9.61 -21.42
C ARG A 353 -2.95 -8.55 -20.34
N LEU A 354 -4.18 -8.07 -20.04
CA LEU A 354 -4.43 -7.16 -18.94
C LEU A 354 -4.45 -7.93 -17.60
N THR A 355 -3.74 -7.41 -16.61
CA THR A 355 -3.95 -7.75 -15.21
C THR A 355 -4.36 -6.48 -14.48
N LEU A 356 -5.63 -6.40 -14.08
CA LEU A 356 -6.19 -5.30 -13.30
C LEU A 356 -6.47 -5.79 -11.88
N ILE A 357 -5.74 -5.26 -10.90
CA ILE A 357 -5.90 -5.58 -9.49
C ILE A 357 -6.77 -4.52 -8.84
N LEU A 358 -7.91 -4.94 -8.28
CA LEU A 358 -8.87 -4.07 -7.63
C LEU A 358 -8.70 -4.12 -6.11
N PHE A 359 -8.55 -2.96 -5.52
CA PHE A 359 -8.59 -2.76 -4.07
C PHE A 359 -9.88 -2.03 -3.68
N THR A 360 -10.27 -2.11 -2.41
CA THR A 360 -11.43 -1.38 -1.90
C THR A 360 -11.22 -0.94 -0.46
N LEU A 361 -11.79 0.22 -0.13
CA LEU A 361 -12.00 0.67 1.25
C LEU A 361 -13.47 0.43 1.70
N ASP A 362 -14.31 -0.08 0.80
CA ASP A 362 -15.71 -0.43 1.07
C ASP A 362 -15.87 -1.96 1.14
N GLU A 363 -15.74 -2.53 2.35
CA GLU A 363 -15.89 -3.97 2.57
C GLU A 363 -17.27 -4.50 2.15
N THR A 364 -18.31 -3.64 2.07
CA THR A 364 -19.66 -4.06 1.66
C THR A 364 -19.73 -4.44 0.18
N SER A 365 -18.72 -4.08 -0.60
CA SER A 365 -18.63 -4.41 -2.04
C SER A 365 -18.01 -5.78 -2.31
N TYR A 366 -17.34 -6.42 -1.35
CA TYR A 366 -16.60 -7.66 -1.59
C TYR A 366 -17.49 -8.79 -2.16
N SER A 367 -18.49 -9.24 -1.42
CA SER A 367 -19.33 -10.37 -1.85
C SER A 367 -20.34 -9.99 -2.93
N ARG A 368 -20.84 -8.74 -2.91
CA ARG A 368 -21.86 -8.26 -3.84
C ARG A 368 -21.32 -7.96 -5.23
N GLU A 369 -20.11 -7.40 -5.33
CA GLU A 369 -19.58 -6.83 -6.56
C GLU A 369 -18.22 -7.43 -6.94
N LEU A 370 -17.22 -7.29 -6.07
CA LEU A 370 -15.83 -7.59 -6.41
C LEU A 370 -15.58 -9.08 -6.64
N ALA A 371 -16.11 -9.96 -5.76
CA ALA A 371 -15.91 -11.40 -5.92
C ALA A 371 -16.60 -11.95 -7.18
N PRO A 372 -17.87 -11.59 -7.50
CA PRO A 372 -18.50 -11.96 -8.76
C PRO A 372 -17.76 -11.42 -10.00
N LEU A 373 -17.26 -10.18 -9.96
CA LEU A 373 -16.50 -9.61 -11.07
C LEU A 373 -15.19 -10.36 -11.31
N ALA A 374 -14.39 -10.58 -10.26
CA ALA A 374 -13.12 -11.30 -10.37
C ALA A 374 -13.31 -12.79 -10.69
N GLY A 375 -14.43 -13.39 -10.28
CA GLY A 375 -14.80 -14.76 -10.63
C GLY A 375 -15.26 -14.94 -12.07
N HIS A 376 -15.47 -13.84 -12.80
CA HIS A 376 -15.93 -13.87 -14.20
C HIS A 376 -14.90 -13.34 -15.21
N TYR A 377 -14.27 -12.19 -14.93
CA TYR A 377 -13.39 -11.52 -15.90
C TYR A 377 -11.94 -11.99 -15.76
N PRO A 378 -11.33 -12.59 -16.82
CA PRO A 378 -9.93 -13.03 -16.79
C PRO A 378 -8.93 -11.92 -16.45
N ALA A 379 -9.23 -10.69 -16.83
CA ALA A 379 -8.35 -9.54 -16.57
C ALA A 379 -8.32 -9.11 -15.10
N LEU A 380 -9.31 -9.54 -14.27
CA LEU A 380 -9.46 -9.05 -12.91
C LEU A 380 -8.81 -9.96 -11.85
N LYS A 381 -8.17 -9.31 -10.89
CA LYS A 381 -7.71 -9.91 -9.62
C LYS A 381 -8.14 -9.03 -8.46
N LEU A 382 -8.32 -9.62 -7.28
CA LEU A 382 -8.60 -8.89 -6.06
C LEU A 382 -7.32 -8.68 -5.25
N GLY A 383 -7.04 -7.44 -4.93
CA GLY A 383 -6.07 -7.07 -3.91
C GLY A 383 -6.53 -7.53 -2.53
N PRO A 384 -5.61 -7.70 -1.55
CA PRO A 384 -5.97 -8.06 -0.17
C PRO A 384 -6.75 -6.93 0.51
N SER A 385 -7.24 -7.21 1.72
CA SER A 385 -7.76 -6.16 2.60
C SER A 385 -6.71 -5.06 2.77
N TRP A 386 -7.14 -3.82 2.57
CA TRP A 386 -6.26 -2.69 2.36
C TRP A 386 -6.53 -1.57 3.35
N TRP A 387 -5.48 -0.84 3.77
CA TRP A 387 -5.49 0.36 4.59
C TRP A 387 -6.29 0.20 5.89
N PHE A 388 -7.54 0.71 5.96
CA PHE A 388 -8.40 0.62 7.16
C PHE A 388 -8.78 -0.82 7.51
N HIS A 389 -8.67 -1.73 6.58
CA HIS A 389 -8.99 -3.15 6.70
C HIS A 389 -7.76 -4.05 6.71
N ASP A 390 -6.54 -3.50 6.62
CA ASP A 390 -5.29 -4.21 6.87
C ASP A 390 -5.19 -4.53 8.38
N SER A 391 -5.95 -5.53 8.77
CA SER A 391 -6.14 -5.96 10.16
C SER A 391 -6.54 -7.43 10.20
N PRO A 392 -6.32 -8.15 11.33
CA PRO A 392 -6.75 -9.53 11.44
C PRO A 392 -8.22 -9.76 11.10
N GLU A 393 -9.11 -8.91 11.61
CA GLU A 393 -10.53 -9.05 11.34
C GLU A 393 -10.90 -8.65 9.91
N GLY A 394 -10.25 -7.63 9.34
CA GLY A 394 -10.45 -7.25 7.93
C GLY A 394 -9.98 -8.35 6.98
N MET A 395 -8.83 -8.98 7.24
CA MET A 395 -8.30 -10.10 6.46
C MET A 395 -9.25 -11.32 6.52
N ARG A 396 -9.80 -11.63 7.71
CA ARG A 396 -10.77 -12.71 7.86
C ARG A 396 -12.03 -12.45 7.05
N ARG A 397 -12.64 -11.25 7.21
CA ARG A 397 -13.83 -10.86 6.44
C ARG A 397 -13.58 -10.87 4.95
N PHE A 398 -12.41 -10.43 4.49
CA PHE A 398 -12.02 -10.51 3.08
C PHE A 398 -12.09 -11.96 2.58
N ARG A 399 -11.43 -12.91 3.25
CA ARG A 399 -11.46 -14.32 2.85
C ARG A 399 -12.87 -14.91 2.88
N GLU A 400 -13.65 -14.64 3.91
CA GLU A 400 -15.02 -15.13 4.05
C GLU A 400 -15.95 -14.59 2.95
N GLN A 401 -15.77 -13.35 2.52
CA GLN A 401 -16.64 -12.69 1.55
C GLN A 401 -16.25 -12.95 0.09
N VAL A 402 -15.00 -13.30 -0.20
CA VAL A 402 -14.56 -13.43 -1.60
C VAL A 402 -14.32 -14.86 -2.04
N THR A 403 -13.92 -15.77 -1.14
CA THR A 403 -13.41 -17.09 -1.51
C THR A 403 -14.47 -17.95 -2.22
N GLU A 404 -15.72 -17.96 -1.75
CA GLU A 404 -16.76 -18.82 -2.31
C GLU A 404 -17.17 -18.47 -3.75
N THR A 405 -16.93 -17.22 -4.17
CA THR A 405 -17.30 -16.78 -5.53
C THR A 405 -16.07 -16.54 -6.42
N ALA A 406 -15.02 -15.92 -5.90
CA ALA A 406 -13.81 -15.64 -6.68
C ALA A 406 -12.78 -16.79 -6.61
N GLY A 407 -12.80 -17.61 -5.55
CA GLY A 407 -11.73 -18.56 -5.27
C GLY A 407 -10.43 -17.87 -4.83
N PHE A 408 -9.41 -18.65 -4.51
CA PHE A 408 -8.11 -18.12 -4.07
C PHE A 408 -7.28 -17.55 -5.22
N TYR A 409 -7.30 -18.19 -6.39
CA TYR A 409 -6.45 -17.86 -7.53
C TYR A 409 -6.86 -16.58 -8.28
N ASN A 410 -8.03 -16.02 -7.98
CA ASN A 410 -8.43 -14.68 -8.43
C ASN A 410 -8.10 -13.57 -7.40
N THR A 411 -7.29 -13.90 -6.39
CA THR A 411 -6.69 -12.94 -5.46
C THR A 411 -5.18 -12.89 -5.67
N VAL A 412 -4.51 -11.85 -5.14
CA VAL A 412 -3.06 -11.64 -5.38
C VAL A 412 -2.17 -11.95 -4.17
N GLY A 413 -2.69 -12.65 -3.16
CA GLY A 413 -1.95 -12.87 -1.92
C GLY A 413 -1.99 -11.64 -1.00
N PHE A 414 -0.87 -11.30 -0.36
CA PHE A 414 -0.77 -10.16 0.56
C PHE A 414 0.08 -9.03 -0.02
N ASN A 415 -0.28 -7.81 0.37
CA ASN A 415 0.38 -6.57 0.01
C ASN A 415 0.38 -5.67 1.26
N ASP A 416 1.55 -5.28 1.74
CA ASP A 416 1.65 -4.51 3.00
C ASP A 416 1.31 -3.03 2.87
N ASP A 417 1.45 -2.44 1.68
CA ASP A 417 1.13 -1.04 1.35
C ASP A 417 1.50 -0.06 2.48
N THR A 418 2.77 -0.04 2.86
CA THR A 418 3.21 0.75 4.01
C THR A 418 4.35 1.71 3.72
N ARG A 419 4.40 2.81 4.48
CA ARG A 419 5.55 3.72 4.62
C ARG A 419 6.50 3.26 5.73
N ALA A 420 5.98 2.49 6.69
CA ALA A 420 6.70 2.09 7.89
C ALA A 420 7.54 0.84 7.62
N PHE A 421 8.72 1.01 7.06
CA PHE A 421 9.64 -0.05 6.65
C PHE A 421 9.82 -1.18 7.69
N LEU A 422 10.02 -0.83 8.96
CA LEU A 422 10.21 -1.82 10.02
C LEU A 422 8.95 -2.65 10.30
N SER A 423 7.77 -2.20 9.89
CA SER A 423 6.51 -2.93 10.08
C SER A 423 6.24 -3.98 9.00
N ILE A 424 6.96 -3.97 7.88
CA ILE A 424 6.75 -4.91 6.77
C ILE A 424 6.75 -6.37 7.25
N PRO A 425 7.78 -6.88 7.96
CA PRO A 425 7.78 -8.27 8.40
C PRO A 425 6.64 -8.58 9.40
N ALA A 426 6.26 -7.62 10.23
CA ALA A 426 5.15 -7.77 11.16
C ALA A 426 3.80 -7.92 10.44
N ARG A 427 3.58 -7.12 9.39
CA ARG A 427 2.36 -7.19 8.55
C ARG A 427 2.27 -8.51 7.79
N HIS A 428 3.38 -8.96 7.20
CA HIS A 428 3.46 -10.26 6.54
C HIS A 428 3.26 -11.43 7.51
N ASP A 429 3.78 -11.37 8.75
CA ASP A 429 3.51 -12.37 9.77
C ASP A 429 2.02 -12.44 10.12
N VAL A 430 1.36 -11.31 10.27
CA VAL A 430 -0.09 -11.23 10.52
C VAL A 430 -0.85 -11.87 9.35
N ALA A 431 -0.56 -11.50 8.11
CA ALA A 431 -1.25 -12.02 6.94
C ALA A 431 -1.08 -13.55 6.80
N ARG A 432 0.15 -14.05 6.96
CA ARG A 432 0.44 -15.50 6.94
C ARG A 432 -0.36 -16.26 7.98
N ARG A 433 -0.46 -15.73 9.21
CA ARG A 433 -1.26 -16.35 10.28
C ARG A 433 -2.75 -16.33 9.98
N MET A 434 -3.26 -15.23 9.45
CA MET A 434 -4.67 -15.10 9.11
C MET A 434 -5.07 -16.05 7.98
N ASP A 435 -4.27 -16.13 6.91
CA ASP A 435 -4.51 -17.06 5.80
C ASP A 435 -4.41 -18.51 6.26
N CYS A 436 -3.38 -18.89 7.02
CA CYS A 436 -3.26 -20.24 7.58
C CYS A 436 -4.42 -20.59 8.52
N GLY A 437 -4.91 -19.63 9.31
CA GLY A 437 -6.08 -19.84 10.17
C GLY A 437 -7.37 -20.06 9.39
N PHE A 438 -7.55 -19.32 8.27
CA PHE A 438 -8.71 -19.49 7.40
C PHE A 438 -8.66 -20.83 6.65
N LEU A 439 -7.52 -21.20 6.07
CA LEU A 439 -7.33 -22.49 5.43
C LEU A 439 -7.55 -23.66 6.41
N ALA A 440 -7.00 -23.56 7.60
CA ALA A 440 -7.19 -24.55 8.66
C ALA A 440 -8.67 -24.76 9.02
N LYS A 441 -9.48 -23.69 9.04
CA LYS A 441 -10.92 -23.78 9.22
C LYS A 441 -11.58 -24.64 8.12
N LEU A 442 -11.21 -24.40 6.84
CA LEU A 442 -11.75 -25.15 5.73
C LEU A 442 -11.39 -26.65 5.81
N VAL A 443 -10.17 -26.96 6.25
CA VAL A 443 -9.73 -28.37 6.46
C VAL A 443 -10.56 -29.03 7.55
N VAL A 444 -10.68 -28.42 8.73
CA VAL A 444 -11.41 -28.99 9.87
C VAL A 444 -12.92 -29.11 9.61
N GLU A 445 -13.46 -28.22 8.79
CA GLU A 445 -14.86 -28.27 8.30
C GLU A 445 -15.06 -29.26 7.12
N HIS A 446 -14.03 -30.00 6.72
CA HIS A 446 -14.05 -30.96 5.59
C HIS A 446 -14.49 -30.32 4.25
N ARG A 447 -14.08 -29.08 4.01
CA ARG A 447 -14.34 -28.31 2.78
C ARG A 447 -13.10 -28.29 1.86
N MET A 448 -11.96 -28.79 2.35
CA MET A 448 -10.67 -28.83 1.65
C MET A 448 -9.80 -29.92 2.29
N GLU A 449 -8.99 -30.60 1.50
CA GLU A 449 -7.98 -31.52 2.02
C GLU A 449 -6.75 -30.75 2.58
N GLU A 450 -6.03 -31.34 3.52
CA GLU A 450 -4.93 -30.65 4.18
C GLU A 450 -3.73 -30.39 3.24
N ASP A 451 -3.45 -31.27 2.29
CA ASP A 451 -2.42 -31.10 1.28
C ASP A 451 -2.75 -29.91 0.32
N GLU A 452 -4.01 -29.75 -0.09
CA GLU A 452 -4.47 -28.58 -0.84
C GLU A 452 -4.28 -27.28 -0.03
N ALA A 453 -4.51 -27.32 1.28
CA ALA A 453 -4.30 -26.18 2.15
C ALA A 453 -2.80 -25.80 2.26
N HIS A 454 -1.89 -26.76 2.25
CA HIS A 454 -0.43 -26.51 2.19
C HIS A 454 -0.02 -25.83 0.89
N GLU A 455 -0.50 -26.31 -0.25
CA GLU A 455 -0.27 -25.67 -1.56
C GLU A 455 -0.79 -24.22 -1.57
N LEU A 456 -1.99 -24.00 -1.07
CA LEU A 456 -2.61 -22.67 -1.01
C LEU A 456 -1.89 -21.73 -0.04
N ALA A 457 -1.45 -22.22 1.12
CA ALA A 457 -0.69 -21.40 2.06
C ALA A 457 0.60 -20.87 1.41
N HIS A 458 1.32 -21.72 0.66
CA HIS A 458 2.49 -21.30 -0.10
C HIS A 458 2.11 -20.32 -1.22
N ALA A 459 1.06 -20.62 -1.99
CA ALA A 459 0.59 -19.78 -3.09
C ALA A 459 0.20 -18.38 -2.60
N LEU A 460 -0.61 -18.27 -1.55
CA LEU A 460 -1.06 -17.00 -0.98
C LEU A 460 0.10 -16.18 -0.39
N THR A 461 1.09 -16.84 0.21
CA THR A 461 2.23 -16.16 0.83
C THR A 461 3.24 -15.66 -0.20
N TYR A 462 3.42 -16.39 -1.32
CA TYR A 462 4.54 -16.14 -2.22
C TYR A 462 4.16 -16.25 -3.71
N GLY A 463 3.62 -17.38 -4.14
CA GLY A 463 3.46 -17.69 -5.57
C GLY A 463 2.48 -16.77 -6.31
N LEU A 464 1.31 -16.50 -5.71
CA LEU A 464 0.27 -15.66 -6.32
C LEU A 464 0.72 -14.19 -6.39
N VAL A 465 1.44 -13.70 -5.37
CA VAL A 465 1.97 -12.33 -5.38
C VAL A 465 2.92 -12.16 -6.55
N LYS A 466 3.89 -13.05 -6.70
CA LYS A 466 4.87 -13.00 -7.81
C LYS A 466 4.19 -13.11 -9.17
N ALA A 467 3.27 -14.04 -9.33
CA ALA A 467 2.56 -14.22 -10.59
C ALA A 467 1.70 -12.99 -10.97
N ALA A 468 0.97 -12.43 -10.00
CA ALA A 468 0.08 -11.29 -10.24
C ALA A 468 0.84 -10.01 -10.60
N TYR A 469 2.01 -9.79 -9.99
CA TYR A 469 2.84 -8.60 -10.23
C TYR A 469 3.98 -8.83 -11.23
N LYS A 470 4.07 -10.04 -11.83
CA LYS A 470 5.09 -10.40 -12.84
C LYS A 470 6.54 -10.22 -12.32
N LEU A 471 6.80 -10.65 -11.06
CA LEU A 471 8.07 -10.47 -10.32
C LEU A 471 9.04 -11.66 -10.45
#